data_d45c3fb8e016de6e9dfa671653bdc5f5
#
_entry.id   d45c3fb8e016de6e9dfa671653bdc5f5
#
_cell.length_a   1.000
_cell.length_b   1.000
_cell.length_c   1.000
_cell.angle_alpha   90.00
_cell.angle_beta   90.00
_cell.angle_gamma   90.00
#
_symmetry.space_group_name_H-M   'P 1'
#
loop_
_entity.id
_entity.type
_entity.pdbx_description
1 polymer ?
#
loop_
_entity_poly.entity_id
_entity_poly.type
_entity_poly.pdbx_seq_one_letter_code
_entity_poly.pdbx_strand_id
1 'polypeptide(L)'
;SPIILDCLPHGLLSGKSFYQWKNTQAIPLTDTLFDNDSFCLAGLRSKTIGIYEKNSERKIICDISEYPYTLLWSAPTKPMRFICIEPWQSLPAAETDTSEWNEHAAAACIAPNESYSITLHTTFER
;
A
#
# COMPACT_ATOMS: atom_id res chain seq x y z
N SER A 1 -12.37 -6.84 -4.78
CA SER A 1 -11.54 -5.89 -5.54
C SER A 1 -11.16 -4.75 -4.62
N PRO A 2 -9.87 -4.44 -4.47
CA PRO A 2 -9.46 -3.29 -3.68
C PRO A 2 -9.89 -2.00 -4.35
N ILE A 3 -10.13 -0.99 -3.54
CA ILE A 3 -10.22 0.39 -3.98
C ILE A 3 -8.78 0.91 -4.10
N ILE A 4 -8.46 1.55 -5.21
CA ILE A 4 -7.20 2.26 -5.38
C ILE A 4 -7.49 3.73 -5.11
N LEU A 5 -6.81 4.30 -4.14
CA LEU A 5 -6.81 5.72 -3.87
C LEU A 5 -5.78 6.35 -4.81
N ASP A 6 -6.21 7.35 -5.56
CA ASP A 6 -5.39 7.98 -6.59
C ASP A 6 -4.27 8.82 -5.95
N CYS A 7 -3.04 8.45 -6.26
CA CYS A 7 -1.84 9.14 -5.80
C CYS A 7 -1.36 10.11 -6.89
N LEU A 8 -1.13 11.34 -6.50
CA LEU A 8 -0.52 12.37 -7.34
C LEU A 8 1.01 12.27 -7.31
N PRO A 9 1.70 12.81 -8.30
CA PRO A 9 3.13 13.04 -8.19
C PRO A 9 3.46 13.73 -6.86
N HIS A 10 4.50 13.31 -6.19
CA HIS A 10 4.92 13.76 -4.84
C HIS A 10 4.16 13.12 -3.66
N GLY A 11 3.38 12.06 -3.89
CA GLY A 11 2.82 11.21 -2.83
C GLY A 11 1.58 11.75 -2.12
N LEU A 12 0.94 12.79 -2.63
CA LEU A 12 -0.33 13.28 -2.13
C LEU A 12 -1.50 12.49 -2.71
N LEU A 13 -2.61 12.41 -1.98
CA LEU A 13 -3.86 11.88 -2.51
C LEU A 13 -4.65 12.96 -3.25
N SER A 14 -5.22 12.60 -4.40
CA SER A 14 -6.07 13.52 -5.19
C SER A 14 -7.50 13.62 -4.66
N GLY A 15 -7.88 12.83 -3.67
CA GLY A 15 -9.26 12.66 -3.22
C GLY A 15 -10.12 11.78 -4.13
N LYS A 16 -9.58 11.28 -5.24
CA LYS A 16 -10.27 10.35 -6.16
C LYS A 16 -9.93 8.90 -5.83
N SER A 17 -10.78 8.00 -6.28
CA SER A 17 -10.56 6.56 -6.18
C SER A 17 -11.10 5.82 -7.40
N PHE A 18 -10.54 4.65 -7.69
CA PHE A 18 -10.96 3.82 -8.82
C PHE A 18 -10.74 2.34 -8.54
N TYR A 19 -11.23 1.48 -9.43
CA TYR A 19 -11.03 0.03 -9.40
C TYR A 19 -10.27 -0.38 -10.65
N GLN A 20 -9.05 -0.88 -10.46
CA GLN A 20 -8.24 -1.37 -11.58
C GLN A 20 -8.23 -2.90 -11.65
N TRP A 21 -8.08 -3.56 -10.52
CA TRP A 21 -7.98 -5.02 -10.46
C TRP A 21 -9.23 -5.63 -9.82
N LYS A 22 -10.17 -6.08 -10.68
CA LYS A 22 -11.40 -6.73 -10.24
C LYS A 22 -11.20 -8.24 -10.20
N ASN A 23 -11.45 -8.87 -9.03
CA ASN A 23 -11.33 -10.31 -8.82
C ASN A 23 -9.96 -10.89 -9.22
N THR A 24 -8.91 -10.11 -9.05
CA THR A 24 -7.55 -10.48 -9.39
C THR A 24 -6.84 -10.97 -8.13
N GLN A 25 -6.12 -12.08 -8.24
CA GLN A 25 -5.30 -12.63 -7.16
C GLN A 25 -3.81 -12.31 -7.32
N ALA A 26 -3.38 -11.94 -8.52
CA ALA A 26 -1.99 -11.61 -8.81
C ALA A 26 -1.91 -10.45 -9.79
N ILE A 27 -0.96 -9.56 -9.56
CA ILE A 27 -0.64 -8.42 -10.42
C ILE A 27 0.75 -8.69 -11.01
N PRO A 28 0.86 -8.84 -12.35
CA PRO A 28 2.17 -8.97 -12.98
C PRO A 28 3.02 -7.73 -12.74
N LEU A 29 4.24 -7.91 -12.25
CA LEU A 29 5.20 -6.83 -12.14
C LEU A 29 5.84 -6.59 -13.50
N THR A 30 5.60 -5.42 -14.05
CA THR A 30 6.14 -4.96 -15.33
C THR A 30 6.90 -3.66 -15.13
N ASP A 31 7.83 -3.37 -16.01
CA ASP A 31 8.65 -2.14 -15.96
C ASP A 31 7.83 -0.84 -16.06
N THR A 32 6.57 -0.94 -16.47
CA THR A 32 5.67 0.21 -16.63
C THR A 32 4.58 0.28 -15.57
N LEU A 33 4.55 -0.68 -14.64
CA LEU A 33 3.46 -0.77 -13.65
C LEU A 33 3.34 0.51 -12.81
N PHE A 34 4.46 1.12 -12.47
CA PHE A 34 4.54 2.31 -11.61
C PHE A 34 4.86 3.60 -12.37
N ASP A 35 4.62 3.65 -13.69
CA ASP A 35 4.86 4.87 -14.49
C ASP A 35 3.98 6.06 -14.04
N ASN A 36 2.85 5.78 -13.40
CA ASN A 36 1.93 6.78 -12.84
C ASN A 36 2.01 6.88 -11.30
N ASP A 37 3.20 6.61 -10.72
CA ASP A 37 3.43 6.59 -9.28
C ASP A 37 2.90 5.34 -8.57
N SER A 38 2.62 5.44 -7.28
CA SER A 38 2.26 4.36 -6.38
C SER A 38 0.79 3.94 -6.49
N PHE A 39 0.49 2.76 -5.96
CA PHE A 39 -0.88 2.30 -5.75
C PHE A 39 -1.19 2.24 -4.26
N CYS A 40 -2.04 3.11 -3.78
CA CYS A 40 -2.57 3.06 -2.42
C CYS A 40 -3.84 2.22 -2.41
N LEU A 41 -3.76 1.01 -1.85
CA LEU A 41 -4.84 0.04 -1.81
C LEU A 41 -5.63 0.15 -0.52
N ALA A 42 -6.95 0.26 -0.62
CA ALA A 42 -7.87 0.24 0.51
C ALA A 42 -8.90 -0.89 0.36
N GLY A 43 -9.46 -1.35 1.47
CA GLY A 43 -10.50 -2.36 1.46
C GLY A 43 -10.08 -3.72 0.90
N LEU A 44 -8.82 -4.10 1.06
CA LEU A 44 -8.33 -5.43 0.73
C LEU A 44 -9.05 -6.47 1.58
N ARG A 45 -9.57 -7.52 0.93
CA ARG A 45 -10.13 -8.68 1.63
C ARG A 45 -9.07 -9.73 1.98
N SER A 46 -7.94 -9.69 1.29
CA SER A 46 -6.78 -10.51 1.60
C SER A 46 -6.16 -10.07 2.92
N LYS A 47 -5.78 -11.03 3.73
CA LYS A 47 -5.01 -10.78 4.96
C LYS A 47 -3.52 -10.75 4.71
N THR A 48 -3.10 -11.16 3.53
CA THR A 48 -1.68 -11.20 3.14
C THR A 48 -1.50 -10.61 1.75
N ILE A 49 -0.33 -10.03 1.54
CA ILE A 49 0.18 -9.62 0.24
C ILE A 49 1.61 -10.13 0.10
N GLY A 50 2.03 -10.46 -1.11
CA GLY A 50 3.38 -10.99 -1.28
C GLY A 50 3.93 -10.83 -2.68
N ILE A 51 5.23 -11.06 -2.80
CA ILE A 51 5.97 -11.15 -4.05
C ILE A 51 6.27 -12.61 -4.32
N TYR A 52 6.01 -13.05 -5.53
CA TYR A 52 6.23 -14.42 -5.98
C TYR A 52 7.16 -14.39 -7.19
N GLU A 53 8.20 -15.21 -7.16
CA GLU A 53 9.03 -15.41 -8.33
C GLU A 53 8.34 -16.38 -9.29
N LYS A 54 8.22 -15.98 -10.56
CA LYS A 54 7.59 -16.82 -11.58
C LYS A 54 8.42 -18.10 -11.79
N ASN A 55 7.76 -19.24 -11.83
CA ASN A 55 8.36 -20.57 -12.01
C ASN A 55 9.32 -20.99 -10.89
N SER A 56 9.14 -20.49 -9.70
CA SER A 56 9.91 -20.81 -8.51
C SER A 56 8.95 -20.94 -7.32
N GLU A 57 9.40 -21.59 -6.25
CA GLU A 57 8.67 -21.60 -4.97
C GLU A 57 9.03 -20.41 -4.08
N ARG A 58 9.97 -19.58 -4.52
CA ARG A 58 10.41 -18.40 -3.76
C ARG A 58 9.30 -17.37 -3.65
N LYS A 59 9.04 -16.97 -2.43
CA LYS A 59 8.07 -15.92 -2.14
C LYS A 59 8.41 -15.18 -0.86
N ILE A 60 7.95 -13.94 -0.82
CA ILE A 60 7.95 -13.09 0.38
C ILE A 60 6.50 -12.72 0.64
N ILE A 61 6.01 -12.99 1.83
CA ILE A 61 4.61 -12.76 2.20
C ILE A 61 4.58 -11.86 3.42
N CYS A 62 3.83 -10.76 3.33
CA CYS A 62 3.55 -9.85 4.43
C CYS A 62 2.13 -10.09 4.92
N ASP A 63 1.93 -10.24 6.23
CA ASP A 63 0.62 -10.19 6.86
C ASP A 63 0.20 -8.72 6.99
N ILE A 64 -0.91 -8.37 6.35
CA ILE A 64 -1.48 -7.03 6.34
C ILE A 64 -2.80 -6.95 7.09
N SER A 65 -3.14 -7.97 7.88
CA SER A 65 -4.45 -8.07 8.55
C SER A 65 -4.74 -6.96 9.55
N GLU A 66 -3.70 -6.37 10.13
CA GLU A 66 -3.81 -5.24 11.06
C GLU A 66 -3.70 -3.86 10.37
N TYR A 67 -3.54 -3.84 9.03
CA TYR A 67 -3.30 -2.62 8.26
C TYR A 67 -4.46 -2.32 7.33
N PRO A 68 -5.16 -1.18 7.50
CA PRO A 68 -6.29 -0.82 6.65
C PRO A 68 -5.89 -0.45 5.22
N TYR A 69 -4.63 -0.05 5.03
CA TYR A 69 -4.10 0.37 3.74
C TYR A 69 -2.79 -0.35 3.41
N THR A 70 -2.52 -0.48 2.11
CA THR A 70 -1.23 -0.99 1.64
C THR A 70 -0.80 -0.19 0.42
N LEU A 71 0.35 0.44 0.51
CA LEU A 71 0.96 1.12 -0.62
C LEU A 71 1.89 0.15 -1.35
N LEU A 72 1.82 0.16 -2.66
CA LEU A 72 2.77 -0.49 -3.56
C LEU A 72 3.47 0.57 -4.37
N TRP A 73 4.79 0.51 -4.42
CA TRP A 73 5.59 1.47 -5.15
C TRP A 73 6.89 0.87 -5.66
N SER A 74 7.38 1.41 -6.74
CA SER A 74 8.75 1.24 -7.22
C SER A 74 9.22 2.52 -7.90
N ALA A 75 10.52 2.78 -7.87
CA ALA A 75 11.08 3.89 -8.63
C ALA A 75 10.81 3.70 -10.13
N PRO A 76 10.54 4.79 -10.88
CA PRO A 76 10.25 4.74 -12.32
C PRO A 76 11.50 4.48 -13.18
N THR A 77 12.37 3.59 -12.71
CA THR A 77 13.59 3.16 -13.41
C THR A 77 13.32 1.89 -14.21
N LYS A 78 13.94 1.77 -15.39
CA LYS A 78 13.80 0.59 -16.25
C LYS A 78 15.16 -0.09 -16.46
N PRO A 79 15.25 -1.40 -16.23
CA PRO A 79 14.19 -2.26 -15.71
C PRO A 79 13.89 -1.99 -14.23
N MET A 80 12.68 -2.34 -13.80
CA MET A 80 12.31 -2.28 -12.37
C MET A 80 13.22 -3.17 -11.53
N ARG A 81 13.79 -2.63 -10.46
CA ARG A 81 14.80 -3.31 -9.64
C ARG A 81 14.31 -3.79 -8.29
N PHE A 82 13.21 -3.22 -7.80
CA PHE A 82 12.64 -3.54 -6.50
C PHE A 82 11.15 -3.17 -6.49
N ILE A 83 10.46 -3.60 -5.46
CA ILE A 83 9.11 -3.14 -5.11
C ILE A 83 9.06 -2.91 -3.61
N CYS A 84 8.42 -1.83 -3.22
CA CYS A 84 8.02 -1.57 -1.83
C CYS A 84 6.61 -2.12 -1.61
N ILE A 85 6.44 -2.88 -0.54
CA ILE A 85 5.14 -3.26 0.01
C ILE A 85 5.06 -2.58 1.37
N GLU A 86 4.18 -1.60 1.50
CA GLU A 86 4.12 -0.71 2.64
C GLU A 86 2.75 -0.79 3.31
N PRO A 87 2.57 -1.66 4.32
CA PRO A 87 1.35 -1.67 5.12
C PRO A 87 1.27 -0.41 5.98
N TRP A 88 0.15 0.30 5.91
CA TRP A 88 -0.03 1.59 6.56
C TRP A 88 -1.26 1.62 7.46
N GLN A 89 -1.13 2.32 8.61
CA GLN A 89 -2.23 2.60 9.54
C GLN A 89 -3.01 3.85 9.18
N SER A 90 -2.36 4.80 8.52
CA SER A 90 -2.94 6.05 8.08
C SER A 90 -2.73 6.25 6.58
N LEU A 91 -3.28 7.31 6.04
CA LEU A 91 -3.14 7.70 4.64
C LEU A 91 -2.13 8.84 4.49
N PRO A 92 -1.53 9.00 3.30
CA PRO A 92 -0.87 10.24 2.92
C PRO A 92 -1.85 11.42 2.99
N ALA A 93 -1.31 12.60 3.16
CA ALA A 93 -2.12 13.82 3.07
C ALA A 93 -2.77 13.94 1.68
N ALA A 94 -3.99 14.46 1.63
CA ALA A 94 -4.62 14.87 0.40
C ALA A 94 -4.28 16.34 0.08
N GLU A 95 -4.42 16.76 -1.17
CA GLU A 95 -4.23 18.18 -1.55
C GLU A 95 -5.16 19.12 -0.81
N THR A 96 -6.30 18.62 -0.33
CA THR A 96 -7.32 19.38 0.37
C THR A 96 -7.20 19.32 1.89
N ASP A 97 -6.22 18.57 2.41
CA ASP A 97 -6.05 18.45 3.84
C ASP A 97 -5.58 19.77 4.47
N THR A 98 -6.01 19.98 5.71
CA THR A 98 -5.53 21.09 6.54
C THR A 98 -4.16 20.76 7.10
N SER A 99 -3.48 21.74 7.70
CA SER A 99 -2.22 21.53 8.39
C SER A 99 -2.38 20.84 9.76
N GLU A 100 -3.60 20.64 10.22
CA GLU A 100 -3.90 20.08 11.52
C GLU A 100 -3.94 18.54 11.46
N TRP A 101 -3.01 17.89 12.13
CA TRP A 101 -2.85 16.43 12.11
C TRP A 101 -4.08 15.65 12.59
N ASN A 102 -4.81 16.19 13.54
CA ASN A 102 -6.03 15.56 14.08
C ASN A 102 -7.23 15.64 13.13
N GLU A 103 -7.13 16.42 12.07
CA GLU A 103 -8.15 16.55 11.03
C GLU A 103 -7.86 15.70 9.80
N HIS A 104 -6.66 15.11 9.72
CA HIS A 104 -6.32 14.22 8.61
C HIS A 104 -7.19 12.97 8.61
N ALA A 105 -7.73 12.62 7.45
CA ALA A 105 -8.46 11.39 7.26
C ALA A 105 -7.60 10.17 7.64
N ALA A 106 -8.18 9.24 8.39
CA ALA A 106 -7.53 8.03 8.86
C ALA A 106 -6.32 8.26 9.81
N ALA A 107 -6.16 9.45 10.40
CA ALA A 107 -5.18 9.66 11.45
C ALA A 107 -5.55 8.85 12.70
N ALA A 108 -4.60 8.12 13.26
CA ALA A 108 -4.75 7.45 14.54
C ALA A 108 -4.36 8.40 15.67
N CYS A 109 -5.28 8.65 16.59
CA CYS A 109 -5.01 9.46 17.79
C CYS A 109 -4.79 8.57 19.00
N ILE A 110 -3.70 8.79 19.72
CA ILE A 110 -3.36 8.11 20.96
C ILE A 110 -3.41 9.15 22.09
N ALA A 111 -4.17 8.87 23.15
CA ALA A 111 -4.27 9.79 24.28
C ALA A 111 -2.95 9.82 25.09
N PRO A 112 -2.70 10.91 25.84
CA PRO A 112 -1.53 10.97 26.72
C PRO A 112 -1.48 9.79 27.68
N ASN A 113 -0.30 9.17 27.82
CA ASN A 113 -0.03 7.96 28.61
C ASN A 113 -0.68 6.66 28.09
N GLU A 114 -1.27 6.65 26.91
CA GLU A 114 -1.68 5.44 26.22
C GLU A 114 -0.58 4.95 25.28
N SER A 115 -0.63 3.67 24.92
CA SER A 115 0.26 3.06 23.94
C SER A 115 -0.55 2.31 22.89
N TYR A 116 -0.04 2.32 21.67
CA TYR A 116 -0.57 1.56 20.55
C TYR A 116 0.54 0.66 20.02
N SER A 117 0.21 -0.59 19.75
CA SER A 117 1.16 -1.55 19.20
C SER A 117 0.57 -2.20 17.97
N ILE A 118 1.40 -2.39 16.96
CA ILE A 118 1.05 -3.09 15.73
C ILE A 118 2.22 -3.98 15.33
N THR A 119 1.92 -5.10 14.72
CA THR A 119 2.94 -6.08 14.34
C THR A 119 2.90 -6.32 12.84
N LEU A 120 4.06 -6.25 12.20
CA LEU A 120 4.26 -6.67 10.81
C LEU A 120 4.96 -8.03 10.80
N HIS A 121 4.28 -9.04 10.27
CA HIS A 121 4.86 -10.35 10.04
C HIS A 121 5.25 -10.49 8.56
N THR A 122 6.49 -10.87 8.32
CA THR A 122 6.99 -11.16 6.98
C THR A 122 7.59 -12.57 6.95
N THR A 123 7.11 -13.38 6.02
CA THR A 123 7.57 -14.75 5.82
C THR A 123 8.36 -14.85 4.52
N PHE A 124 9.50 -15.53 4.58
CA PHE A 124 10.38 -15.82 3.45
C PHE A 124 10.34 -17.31 3.21
N GLU A 125 9.90 -17.71 2.02
CA GLU A 125 9.89 -19.13 1.61
C GLU A 125 10.81 -19.33 0.39
N ARG A 126 11.44 -20.50 0.35
CA ARG A 126 12.38 -20.90 -0.71
C ARG A 126 11.92 -22.18 -1.37
#